data_899bbb8117230781b339592987816c39
#
_entry.id   899bbb8117230781b339592987816c39
#
_cell.length_a   1.000
_cell.length_b   1.000
_cell.length_c   1.000
_cell.angle_alpha   90.00
_cell.angle_beta   90.00
_cell.angle_gamma   90.00
#
_symmetry.space_group_name_H-M   'P 1'
#
loop_
_entity.id
_entity.type
_entity.pdbx_description
1 polymer ?
#
loop_
_entity_poly.entity_id
_entity_poly.type
_entity_poly.pdbx_seq_one_letter_code
_entity_poly.pdbx_strand_id
1 'polypeptide(L)'
;NETWPHIVPAMQRIAHSLKTFSLHKVKVGTPFAMDALASSFPPSNGTFRNDIAFHVIKPMLGFLHKTRSFFFLDVYPFFSWASEPTHIDLSYALFESKNIMKTDPLTGLVYTNLFDQMVDAVYFAMERLGYPGIRIFIAETGWPNGGDLDQVGANVHNAATFNRNIVKKLTKKPVLGTPARPGLVHPAFIFSLYNENLKPGLGSERHFGLLYPNGSRVYDIDLSGETPESELEPMPSAVDYTGKAWCVVAEGANTTAVVAALSYACSQGNETCYPIQPGKECFQPNSVLGHANYAFSAYWAQFRRVGGTCYFNGLATQTTKDP
;
A
#
# COMPACT_ATOMS: atom_id res chain seq x y z
N ASN A 1 -12.97 4.89 -15.18
CA ASN A 1 -13.45 3.89 -14.22
C ASN A 1 -14.96 3.79 -14.28
N GLU A 2 -15.47 2.68 -14.81
CA GLU A 2 -16.89 2.42 -15.01
C GLU A 2 -17.71 2.37 -13.70
N THR A 3 -17.08 2.05 -12.58
CA THR A 3 -17.74 1.90 -11.28
C THR A 3 -18.01 3.23 -10.56
N TRP A 4 -17.26 4.28 -10.80
CA TRP A 4 -17.36 5.53 -10.04
C TRP A 4 -18.72 6.22 -10.09
N PRO A 5 -19.42 6.30 -11.22
CA PRO A 5 -20.77 6.86 -11.25
C PRO A 5 -21.79 6.12 -10.39
N HIS A 6 -21.52 4.86 -10.06
CA HIS A 6 -22.43 3.98 -9.33
C HIS A 6 -22.21 3.96 -7.82
N ILE A 7 -21.09 4.48 -7.32
CA ILE A 7 -20.72 4.44 -5.88
C ILE A 7 -21.80 5.11 -5.01
N VAL A 8 -22.08 6.38 -5.24
CA VAL A 8 -23.04 7.12 -4.41
C VAL A 8 -24.47 6.57 -4.52
N PRO A 9 -25.00 6.25 -5.72
CA PRO A 9 -26.28 5.55 -5.84
C PRO A 9 -26.33 4.21 -5.09
N ALA A 10 -25.27 3.42 -5.13
CA ALA A 10 -25.20 2.15 -4.40
C ALA A 10 -25.23 2.38 -2.88
N MET A 11 -24.44 3.32 -2.36
CA MET A 11 -24.45 3.70 -0.95
C MET A 11 -25.83 4.15 -0.48
N GLN A 12 -26.52 4.96 -1.27
CA GLN A 12 -27.88 5.42 -0.97
C GLN A 12 -28.90 4.28 -0.89
N ARG A 13 -28.82 3.32 -1.82
CA ARG A 13 -29.69 2.12 -1.83
C ARG A 13 -29.44 1.25 -0.61
N ILE A 14 -28.18 0.99 -0.27
CA ILE A 14 -27.81 0.23 0.93
C ILE A 14 -28.33 0.94 2.18
N ALA A 15 -28.10 2.24 2.33
CA ALA A 15 -28.58 3.02 3.47
C ALA A 15 -30.13 3.02 3.57
N HIS A 16 -30.82 3.06 2.43
CA HIS A 16 -32.28 2.92 2.39
C HIS A 16 -32.73 1.54 2.90
N SER A 17 -32.13 0.47 2.41
CA SER A 17 -32.43 -0.90 2.85
C SER A 17 -32.17 -1.06 4.37
N LEU A 18 -31.03 -0.58 4.86
CA LEU A 18 -30.72 -0.63 6.31
C LEU A 18 -31.79 0.09 7.14
N LYS A 19 -32.28 1.25 6.67
CA LYS A 19 -33.38 1.99 7.32
C LYS A 19 -34.67 1.17 7.33
N THR A 20 -35.00 0.50 6.23
CA THR A 20 -36.20 -0.35 6.13
C THR A 20 -36.15 -1.50 7.14
N PHE A 21 -34.98 -2.05 7.39
CA PHE A 21 -34.77 -3.09 8.43
C PHE A 21 -34.47 -2.55 9.84
N SER A 22 -34.69 -1.24 10.08
CA SER A 22 -34.43 -0.59 11.37
C SER A 22 -32.97 -0.66 11.84
N LEU A 23 -32.02 -0.86 10.94
CA LEU A 23 -30.57 -0.94 11.24
C LEU A 23 -29.90 0.43 11.18
N HIS A 24 -30.43 1.40 11.93
CA HIS A 24 -30.02 2.81 11.88
C HIS A 24 -28.58 3.10 12.35
N LYS A 25 -27.97 2.19 13.11
CA LYS A 25 -26.61 2.35 13.64
C LYS A 25 -25.53 1.95 12.64
N VAL A 26 -25.86 1.16 11.61
CA VAL A 26 -24.90 0.71 10.62
C VAL A 26 -24.50 1.89 9.73
N LYS A 27 -23.19 2.12 9.61
CA LYS A 27 -22.62 3.17 8.75
C LYS A 27 -22.30 2.61 7.38
N VAL A 28 -22.59 3.39 6.35
CA VAL A 28 -22.32 3.03 4.95
C VAL A 28 -21.23 3.95 4.41
N GLY A 29 -20.26 3.38 3.73
CA GLY A 29 -19.16 4.07 3.08
C GLY A 29 -18.47 3.15 2.10
N THR A 30 -17.44 3.66 1.44
CA THR A 30 -16.52 2.88 0.60
C THR A 30 -15.11 3.39 0.86
N PRO A 31 -14.09 2.50 0.92
CA PRO A 31 -12.71 2.93 1.11
C PRO A 31 -12.16 3.61 -0.16
N PHE A 32 -11.25 4.53 0.07
CA PHE A 32 -10.42 5.16 -0.95
C PHE A 32 -8.96 5.10 -0.50
N ALA A 33 -8.07 4.75 -1.42
CA ALA A 33 -6.65 4.82 -1.22
C ALA A 33 -6.11 6.24 -1.42
N MET A 34 -4.87 6.46 -1.07
CA MET A 34 -4.20 7.77 -1.20
C MET A 34 -4.06 8.25 -2.64
N ASP A 35 -4.17 7.38 -3.63
CA ASP A 35 -4.17 7.70 -5.06
C ASP A 35 -5.42 8.50 -5.52
N ALA A 36 -6.43 8.62 -4.66
CA ALA A 36 -7.54 9.56 -4.85
C ALA A 36 -7.10 11.03 -4.76
N LEU A 37 -5.95 11.31 -4.15
CA LEU A 37 -5.38 12.65 -4.08
C LEU A 37 -4.52 12.96 -5.32
N ALA A 38 -4.65 14.18 -5.83
CA ALA A 38 -3.74 14.76 -6.81
C ALA A 38 -2.48 15.33 -6.14
N SER A 39 -2.62 15.79 -4.91
CA SER A 39 -1.54 16.30 -4.08
C SER A 39 -1.77 15.91 -2.62
N SER A 40 -0.69 15.48 -1.93
CA SER A 40 -0.71 15.09 -0.52
C SER A 40 0.41 15.73 0.30
N PHE A 41 1.31 16.48 -0.35
CA PHE A 41 2.45 17.10 0.31
C PHE A 41 2.69 18.55 -0.16
N PRO A 42 2.97 19.51 0.78
CA PRO A 42 2.73 19.35 2.23
C PRO A 42 1.26 19.04 2.54
N PRO A 43 0.91 18.52 3.73
CA PRO A 43 -0.47 18.09 4.04
C PRO A 43 -1.54 19.14 3.72
N SER A 44 -1.27 20.42 4.00
CA SER A 44 -2.16 21.52 3.66
C SER A 44 -2.45 21.71 2.17
N ASN A 45 -1.64 21.12 1.28
CA ASN A 45 -1.91 21.08 -0.16
C ASN A 45 -2.83 19.92 -0.57
N GLY A 46 -3.28 19.10 0.38
CA GLY A 46 -4.18 17.98 0.13
C GLY A 46 -5.32 18.36 -0.80
N THR A 47 -5.42 17.66 -1.94
CA THR A 47 -6.41 17.96 -2.99
C THR A 47 -6.78 16.67 -3.70
N PHE A 48 -8.07 16.40 -3.84
CA PHE A 48 -8.54 15.25 -4.61
C PHE A 48 -8.28 15.45 -6.11
N ARG A 49 -8.09 14.37 -6.82
CA ARG A 49 -7.92 14.37 -8.29
C ARG A 49 -9.14 14.99 -8.97
N ASN A 50 -8.89 15.84 -9.96
CA ASN A 50 -9.94 16.61 -10.64
C ASN A 50 -10.98 15.72 -11.34
N ASP A 51 -10.56 14.55 -11.86
CA ASP A 51 -11.44 13.60 -12.55
C ASP A 51 -12.49 12.95 -11.63
N ILE A 52 -12.27 12.96 -10.31
CA ILE A 52 -13.20 12.38 -9.32
C ILE A 52 -13.74 13.39 -8.30
N ALA A 53 -13.05 14.50 -8.07
CA ALA A 53 -13.34 15.43 -6.98
C ALA A 53 -14.82 15.89 -6.97
N PHE A 54 -15.34 16.36 -8.10
CA PHE A 54 -16.68 16.96 -8.18
C PHE A 54 -17.79 15.96 -8.53
N HIS A 55 -17.45 14.89 -9.24
CA HIS A 55 -18.44 13.93 -9.75
C HIS A 55 -18.61 12.70 -8.87
N VAL A 56 -17.61 12.38 -8.06
CA VAL A 56 -17.60 11.20 -7.16
C VAL A 56 -17.44 11.62 -5.70
N ILE A 57 -16.31 12.28 -5.38
CA ILE A 57 -15.95 12.56 -3.98
C ILE A 57 -16.93 13.54 -3.34
N LYS A 58 -17.18 14.69 -3.95
CA LYS A 58 -18.06 15.71 -3.36
C LYS A 58 -19.48 15.22 -3.09
N PRO A 59 -20.18 14.53 -4.04
CA PRO A 59 -21.48 13.91 -3.76
C PRO A 59 -21.41 12.85 -2.65
N MET A 60 -20.33 12.05 -2.60
CA MET A 60 -20.11 11.07 -1.54
C MET A 60 -19.91 11.76 -0.18
N LEU A 61 -19.09 12.81 -0.08
CA LEU A 61 -18.93 13.58 1.15
C LEU A 61 -20.27 14.17 1.61
N GLY A 62 -21.11 14.64 0.70
CA GLY A 62 -22.47 15.08 1.01
C GLY A 62 -23.33 13.97 1.63
N PHE A 63 -23.25 12.75 1.11
CA PHE A 63 -23.92 11.58 1.67
C PHE A 63 -23.36 11.22 3.07
N LEU A 64 -22.04 11.15 3.22
CA LEU A 64 -21.39 10.84 4.48
C LEU A 64 -21.73 11.87 5.58
N HIS A 65 -21.72 13.15 5.24
CA HIS A 65 -22.10 14.23 6.13
C HIS A 65 -23.56 14.08 6.59
N LYS A 66 -24.49 13.87 5.66
CA LYS A 66 -25.93 13.70 5.95
C LYS A 66 -26.22 12.47 6.82
N THR A 67 -25.50 11.38 6.60
CA THR A 67 -25.68 10.12 7.35
C THR A 67 -24.82 10.02 8.61
N ARG A 68 -23.99 11.03 8.88
CA ARG A 68 -22.99 11.02 9.96
C ARG A 68 -22.09 9.78 9.89
N SER A 69 -21.74 9.38 8.68
CA SER A 69 -20.80 8.30 8.42
C SER A 69 -19.36 8.82 8.37
N PHE A 70 -18.41 7.93 8.08
CA PHE A 70 -16.99 8.22 7.99
C PHE A 70 -16.54 8.27 6.54
N PHE A 71 -15.47 9.01 6.27
CA PHE A 71 -14.64 8.77 5.10
C PHE A 71 -13.73 7.58 5.41
N PHE A 72 -13.87 6.51 4.66
CA PHE A 72 -13.05 5.31 4.84
C PHE A 72 -11.78 5.47 4.02
N LEU A 73 -10.63 5.33 4.67
CA LEU A 73 -9.32 5.58 4.07
C LEU A 73 -8.41 4.35 4.19
N ASP A 74 -7.87 3.92 3.06
CA ASP A 74 -6.75 2.98 3.01
C ASP A 74 -5.46 3.79 2.98
N VAL A 75 -4.66 3.73 4.06
CA VAL A 75 -3.47 4.53 4.23
C VAL A 75 -2.28 3.66 4.62
N TYR A 76 -1.33 3.56 3.71
CA TYR A 76 -0.15 2.71 3.85
C TYR A 76 1.13 3.53 3.71
N PRO A 77 1.76 3.95 4.84
CA PRO A 77 3.06 4.61 4.81
C PRO A 77 4.14 3.83 4.08
N PHE A 78 4.04 2.49 4.05
CA PHE A 78 4.96 1.62 3.29
C PHE A 78 5.06 2.02 1.83
N PHE A 79 3.95 2.16 1.11
CA PHE A 79 3.98 2.44 -0.32
C PHE A 79 4.55 3.84 -0.61
N SER A 80 4.20 4.84 0.20
CA SER A 80 4.76 6.18 0.07
C SER A 80 6.27 6.21 0.34
N TRP A 81 6.72 5.51 1.37
CA TRP A 81 8.14 5.37 1.68
C TRP A 81 8.88 4.58 0.59
N ALA A 82 8.34 3.45 0.14
CA ALA A 82 8.98 2.59 -0.85
C ALA A 82 9.11 3.27 -2.22
N SER A 83 8.23 4.22 -2.56
CA SER A 83 8.35 5.02 -3.79
C SER A 83 9.44 6.09 -3.71
N GLU A 84 9.76 6.59 -2.50
CA GLU A 84 10.68 7.72 -2.28
C GLU A 84 11.65 7.46 -1.11
N PRO A 85 12.36 6.32 -1.07
CA PRO A 85 13.14 5.90 0.11
C PRO A 85 14.36 6.79 0.39
N THR A 86 14.79 7.61 -0.57
CA THR A 86 15.86 8.60 -0.41
C THR A 86 15.37 9.93 0.17
N HIS A 87 14.07 10.23 0.09
CA HIS A 87 13.47 11.49 0.56
C HIS A 87 12.67 11.32 1.85
N ILE A 88 12.15 10.12 2.10
CA ILE A 88 11.40 9.78 3.31
C ILE A 88 12.26 8.87 4.17
N ASP A 89 12.58 9.31 5.37
CA ASP A 89 13.32 8.49 6.32
C ASP A 89 12.45 7.31 6.82
N LEU A 90 13.04 6.12 6.86
CA LEU A 90 12.33 4.90 7.30
C LEU A 90 11.82 5.04 8.73
N SER A 91 12.62 5.60 9.64
CA SER A 91 12.22 5.80 11.04
C SER A 91 11.01 6.73 11.17
N TYR A 92 10.87 7.70 10.25
CA TYR A 92 9.71 8.58 10.18
C TYR A 92 8.44 7.85 9.71
N ALA A 93 8.59 6.92 8.77
CA ALA A 93 7.49 6.07 8.31
C ALA A 93 7.08 5.03 9.38
N LEU A 94 8.04 4.54 10.19
CA LEU A 94 7.82 3.53 11.24
C LEU A 94 7.44 4.11 12.62
N PHE A 95 7.24 5.43 12.75
CA PHE A 95 6.99 6.14 14.03
C PHE A 95 8.16 6.09 15.03
N GLU A 96 9.37 5.79 14.61
CA GLU A 96 10.55 5.70 15.47
C GLU A 96 11.35 7.00 15.56
N SER A 97 11.04 7.96 14.69
CA SER A 97 11.77 9.22 14.62
C SER A 97 11.57 10.05 15.88
N LYS A 98 12.65 10.27 16.63
CA LYS A 98 12.66 11.20 17.78
C LYS A 98 13.06 12.62 17.39
N ASN A 99 13.74 12.80 16.26
CA ASN A 99 14.38 14.05 15.87
C ASN A 99 13.90 14.60 14.52
N ILE A 100 13.13 13.83 13.76
CA ILE A 100 12.60 14.29 12.47
C ILE A 100 11.24 14.92 12.69
N MET A 101 11.19 16.23 12.48
CA MET A 101 9.95 17.00 12.49
C MET A 101 9.80 17.68 11.13
N LYS A 102 8.66 17.48 10.51
CA LYS A 102 8.30 18.14 9.24
C LYS A 102 7.24 19.20 9.54
N THR A 103 7.58 20.45 9.32
CA THR A 103 6.64 21.57 9.49
C THR A 103 5.92 21.86 8.18
N ASP A 104 4.60 21.88 8.23
CA ASP A 104 3.78 22.32 7.10
C ASP A 104 3.93 23.85 6.93
N PRO A 105 4.39 24.31 5.76
CA PRO A 105 4.75 25.72 5.58
C PRO A 105 3.55 26.69 5.58
N LEU A 106 2.34 26.18 5.31
CA LEU A 106 1.14 27.02 5.25
C LEU A 106 0.41 27.10 6.60
N THR A 107 0.41 26.00 7.35
CA THR A 107 -0.35 25.90 8.61
C THR A 107 0.53 25.99 9.85
N GLY A 108 1.85 25.77 9.72
CA GLY A 108 2.77 25.66 10.85
C GLY A 108 2.62 24.35 11.64
N LEU A 109 1.76 23.45 11.22
CA LEU A 109 1.57 22.14 11.89
C LEU A 109 2.85 21.31 11.78
N VAL A 110 3.22 20.68 12.89
CA VAL A 110 4.43 19.87 13.00
C VAL A 110 4.08 18.39 13.01
N TYR A 111 4.69 17.64 12.14
CA TYR A 111 4.49 16.19 11.97
C TYR A 111 5.74 15.43 12.37
N THR A 112 5.56 14.38 13.15
CA THR A 112 6.63 13.48 13.63
C THR A 112 6.57 12.09 13.01
N ASN A 113 5.61 11.84 12.13
CA ASN A 113 5.45 10.58 11.42
C ASN A 113 4.71 10.78 10.10
N LEU A 114 4.93 9.87 9.16
CA LEU A 114 4.35 9.92 7.82
C LEU A 114 2.84 9.65 7.82
N PHE A 115 2.35 8.77 8.69
CA PHE A 115 0.93 8.43 8.77
C PHE A 115 0.06 9.67 9.04
N ASP A 116 0.45 10.50 10.01
CA ASP A 116 -0.28 11.72 10.33
C ASP A 116 -0.29 12.72 9.16
N GLN A 117 0.82 12.84 8.46
CA GLN A 117 0.87 13.68 7.25
C GLN A 117 -0.11 13.21 6.18
N MET A 118 -0.16 11.90 5.94
CA MET A 118 -1.05 11.32 4.94
C MET A 118 -2.52 11.49 5.33
N VAL A 119 -2.88 11.24 6.58
CA VAL A 119 -4.25 11.39 7.08
C VAL A 119 -4.70 12.86 7.03
N ASP A 120 -3.84 13.79 7.45
CA ASP A 120 -4.18 15.21 7.45
C ASP A 120 -4.30 15.78 6.02
N ALA A 121 -3.53 15.26 5.05
CA ALA A 121 -3.71 15.63 3.65
C ALA A 121 -5.14 15.33 3.15
N VAL A 122 -5.73 14.21 3.59
CA VAL A 122 -7.13 13.87 3.26
C VAL A 122 -8.11 14.81 3.97
N TYR A 123 -7.85 15.18 5.24
CA TYR A 123 -8.67 16.18 5.93
C TYR A 123 -8.66 17.52 5.19
N PHE A 124 -7.51 18.02 4.78
CA PHE A 124 -7.42 19.26 4.01
C PHE A 124 -8.10 19.14 2.64
N ALA A 125 -8.00 18.00 1.99
CA ALA A 125 -8.70 17.75 0.73
C ALA A 125 -10.24 17.78 0.89
N MET A 126 -10.77 17.17 1.97
CA MET A 126 -12.21 17.23 2.29
C MET A 126 -12.66 18.65 2.64
N GLU A 127 -11.84 19.40 3.39
CA GLU A 127 -12.12 20.78 3.75
C GLU A 127 -12.22 21.68 2.52
N ARG A 128 -11.32 21.52 1.52
CA ARG A 128 -11.38 22.23 0.23
C ARG A 128 -12.68 21.98 -0.54
N LEU A 129 -13.31 20.81 -0.38
CA LEU A 129 -14.60 20.50 -0.97
C LEU A 129 -15.79 20.97 -0.12
N GLY A 130 -15.53 21.61 1.05
CA GLY A 130 -16.55 22.16 1.94
C GLY A 130 -17.03 21.20 3.04
N TYR A 131 -16.30 20.15 3.36
CA TYR A 131 -16.66 19.12 4.35
C TYR A 131 -15.63 18.94 5.47
N PRO A 132 -15.29 19.98 6.27
CA PRO A 132 -14.25 19.88 7.31
C PRO A 132 -14.62 18.99 8.50
N GLY A 133 -15.92 18.69 8.69
CA GLY A 133 -16.45 17.98 9.87
C GLY A 133 -16.58 16.46 9.68
N ILE A 134 -16.25 15.89 8.51
CA ILE A 134 -16.31 14.45 8.33
C ILE A 134 -15.09 13.80 8.97
N ARG A 135 -15.33 12.77 9.77
CA ARG A 135 -14.25 12.00 10.40
C ARG A 135 -13.74 10.91 9.47
N ILE A 136 -12.46 10.59 9.58
CA ILE A 136 -11.83 9.48 8.85
C ILE A 136 -11.89 8.22 9.73
N PHE A 137 -12.25 7.11 9.10
CA PHE A 137 -12.06 5.75 9.57
C PHE A 137 -10.92 5.14 8.74
N ILE A 138 -9.88 4.66 9.38
CA ILE A 138 -8.79 3.98 8.70
C ILE A 138 -9.28 2.56 8.37
N ALA A 139 -9.76 2.37 7.14
CA ALA A 139 -10.29 1.10 6.70
C ALA A 139 -9.19 0.05 6.53
N GLU A 140 -8.00 0.52 6.13
CA GLU A 140 -6.82 -0.32 6.04
C GLU A 140 -5.55 0.48 6.35
N THR A 141 -4.66 -0.14 7.12
CA THR A 141 -3.26 0.28 7.29
C THR A 141 -2.41 -0.91 7.70
N GLY A 142 -1.13 -0.89 7.36
CA GLY A 142 -0.22 -1.98 7.68
C GLY A 142 1.14 -1.81 7.02
N TRP A 143 2.01 -2.80 7.28
CA TRP A 143 3.34 -2.88 6.69
C TRP A 143 3.65 -4.34 6.34
N PRO A 144 4.19 -4.64 5.13
CA PRO A 144 4.40 -6.02 4.74
C PRO A 144 5.58 -6.65 5.48
N ASN A 145 5.40 -7.89 5.95
CA ASN A 145 6.41 -8.67 6.65
C ASN A 145 7.36 -9.45 5.70
N GLY A 146 7.17 -9.29 4.40
CA GLY A 146 7.97 -9.88 3.33
C GLY A 146 7.51 -9.38 1.98
N GLY A 147 8.22 -9.75 0.94
CA GLY A 147 7.90 -9.31 -0.42
C GLY A 147 8.84 -9.93 -1.44
N ASP A 148 8.82 -9.39 -2.65
CA ASP A 148 9.78 -9.71 -3.69
C ASP A 148 11.18 -9.18 -3.31
N LEU A 149 12.24 -9.72 -3.90
CA LEU A 149 13.63 -9.40 -3.52
C LEU A 149 13.99 -7.92 -3.65
N ASP A 150 13.31 -7.20 -4.53
CA ASP A 150 13.50 -5.76 -4.75
C ASP A 150 12.57 -4.88 -3.90
N GLN A 151 11.68 -5.48 -3.12
CA GLN A 151 10.80 -4.76 -2.21
C GLN A 151 11.50 -4.50 -0.86
N VAL A 152 12.51 -3.63 -0.91
CA VAL A 152 13.28 -3.19 0.26
C VAL A 152 12.33 -2.68 1.34
N GLY A 153 12.64 -2.99 2.60
CA GLY A 153 11.82 -2.60 3.75
C GLY A 153 10.61 -3.49 4.01
N ALA A 154 10.23 -4.37 3.09
CA ALA A 154 9.21 -5.39 3.30
C ALA A 154 9.81 -6.57 4.06
N ASN A 155 9.89 -6.47 5.38
CA ASN A 155 10.47 -7.47 6.25
C ASN A 155 9.74 -7.53 7.60
N VAL A 156 9.93 -8.62 8.35
CA VAL A 156 9.23 -8.87 9.61
C VAL A 156 9.52 -7.80 10.66
N HIS A 157 10.76 -7.31 10.73
CA HIS A 157 11.16 -6.26 11.68
C HIS A 157 10.33 -4.99 11.47
N ASN A 158 10.32 -4.46 10.25
CA ASN A 158 9.62 -3.23 9.92
C ASN A 158 8.09 -3.38 10.07
N ALA A 159 7.55 -4.55 9.71
CA ALA A 159 6.13 -4.85 9.90
C ALA A 159 5.72 -4.85 11.38
N ALA A 160 6.52 -5.52 12.23
CA ALA A 160 6.30 -5.52 13.67
C ALA A 160 6.42 -4.12 14.25
N THR A 161 7.48 -3.38 13.90
CA THR A 161 7.71 -2.00 14.34
C THR A 161 6.55 -1.08 13.98
N PHE A 162 6.14 -1.07 12.71
CA PHE A 162 5.03 -0.23 12.26
C PHE A 162 3.74 -0.58 12.98
N ASN A 163 3.36 -1.88 12.98
CA ASN A 163 2.08 -2.29 13.52
C ASN A 163 2.00 -2.12 15.06
N ARG A 164 3.07 -2.36 15.79
CA ARG A 164 3.13 -2.05 17.23
C ARG A 164 3.00 -0.55 17.50
N ASN A 165 3.69 0.29 16.73
CA ASN A 165 3.69 1.73 16.91
C ASN A 165 2.35 2.37 16.52
N ILE A 166 1.70 1.93 15.44
CA ILE A 166 0.38 2.45 15.08
C ILE A 166 -0.68 2.06 16.12
N VAL A 167 -0.64 0.83 16.65
CA VAL A 167 -1.53 0.43 17.75
C VAL A 167 -1.33 1.33 18.98
N LYS A 168 -0.08 1.51 19.43
CA LYS A 168 0.23 2.42 20.55
C LYS A 168 -0.29 3.83 20.31
N LYS A 169 -0.11 4.36 19.09
CA LYS A 169 -0.61 5.69 18.73
C LYS A 169 -2.14 5.79 18.84
N LEU A 170 -2.85 4.83 18.29
CA LEU A 170 -4.32 4.87 18.18
C LEU A 170 -5.02 4.54 19.49
N THR A 171 -4.39 3.74 20.36
CA THR A 171 -4.97 3.34 21.68
C THR A 171 -4.56 4.26 22.81
N LYS A 172 -3.57 5.15 22.61
CA LYS A 172 -3.04 6.04 23.65
C LYS A 172 -4.12 6.89 24.31
N LYS A 173 -4.05 7.02 25.63
CA LYS A 173 -4.93 7.89 26.43
C LYS A 173 -4.07 8.94 27.17
N PRO A 174 -4.43 10.24 27.08
CA PRO A 174 -5.52 10.78 26.27
C PRO A 174 -5.24 10.59 24.76
N VAL A 175 -6.31 10.55 23.97
CA VAL A 175 -6.24 10.36 22.51
C VAL A 175 -5.42 11.48 21.88
N LEU A 176 -4.44 11.10 21.03
CA LEU A 176 -3.56 12.08 20.40
C LEU A 176 -4.21 12.75 19.18
N GLY A 177 -4.90 11.96 18.33
CA GLY A 177 -5.34 12.42 17.01
C GLY A 177 -4.17 12.63 16.04
N THR A 178 -4.36 13.55 15.10
CA THR A 178 -3.35 14.05 14.20
C THR A 178 -3.07 15.54 14.48
N PRO A 179 -2.00 16.16 13.97
CA PRO A 179 -1.74 17.58 14.16
C PRO A 179 -2.88 18.50 13.72
N ALA A 180 -3.57 18.21 12.61
CA ALA A 180 -4.73 19.00 12.16
C ALA A 180 -6.02 18.63 12.92
N ARG A 181 -6.07 17.52 13.61
CA ARG A 181 -7.25 17.03 14.37
C ARG A 181 -6.83 16.46 15.75
N PRO A 182 -6.26 17.30 16.62
CA PRO A 182 -5.79 16.86 17.93
C PRO A 182 -6.94 16.33 18.77
N GLY A 183 -6.71 15.22 19.48
CA GLY A 183 -7.69 14.57 20.33
C GLY A 183 -8.80 13.81 19.60
N LEU A 184 -8.79 13.76 18.27
CA LEU A 184 -9.80 13.04 17.51
C LEU A 184 -9.45 11.54 17.41
N VAL A 185 -10.44 10.69 17.76
CA VAL A 185 -10.30 9.23 17.61
C VAL A 185 -10.41 8.86 16.14
N HIS A 186 -9.43 8.10 15.64
CA HIS A 186 -9.45 7.44 14.34
C HIS A 186 -9.62 5.94 14.56
N PRO A 187 -10.83 5.38 14.40
CA PRO A 187 -10.99 3.93 14.37
C PRO A 187 -10.19 3.36 13.20
N ALA A 188 -9.57 2.19 13.40
CA ALA A 188 -8.70 1.61 12.40
C ALA A 188 -8.78 0.09 12.37
N PHE A 189 -8.57 -0.48 11.18
CA PHE A 189 -8.25 -1.88 10.98
C PHE A 189 -6.81 -2.02 10.50
N ILE A 190 -6.11 -3.00 11.09
CA ILE A 190 -4.80 -3.42 10.56
C ILE A 190 -5.04 -4.45 9.48
N PHE A 191 -4.49 -4.19 8.31
CA PHE A 191 -4.44 -5.12 7.20
C PHE A 191 -3.11 -5.89 7.28
N SER A 192 -3.13 -7.21 7.41
CA SER A 192 -4.28 -8.09 7.45
C SER A 192 -4.15 -9.14 8.54
N LEU A 193 -5.19 -9.93 8.80
CA LEU A 193 -5.11 -10.99 9.80
C LEU A 193 -4.15 -12.12 9.37
N TYR A 194 -4.22 -12.54 8.11
CA TYR A 194 -3.37 -13.62 7.56
C TYR A 194 -2.52 -13.13 6.40
N ASN A 195 -1.34 -13.74 6.23
CA ASN A 195 -0.63 -13.70 4.96
C ASN A 195 -1.49 -14.37 3.89
N GLU A 196 -1.87 -13.61 2.85
CA GLU A 196 -2.78 -14.05 1.78
C GLU A 196 -1.99 -14.75 0.67
N ASN A 197 -1.43 -15.94 0.96
CA ASN A 197 -0.45 -16.64 0.12
C ASN A 197 -0.91 -16.99 -1.30
N LEU A 198 -2.21 -16.86 -1.61
CA LEU A 198 -2.78 -17.05 -2.94
C LEU A 198 -3.13 -15.74 -3.66
N LYS A 199 -2.91 -14.58 -3.02
CA LYS A 199 -3.21 -13.28 -3.62
C LYS A 199 -2.29 -12.99 -4.80
N PRO A 200 -2.84 -12.60 -5.96
CA PRO A 200 -2.04 -12.21 -7.12
C PRO A 200 -1.34 -10.87 -6.90
N GLY A 201 -0.37 -10.55 -7.76
CA GLY A 201 0.35 -9.28 -7.72
C GLY A 201 1.74 -9.39 -7.11
N LEU A 202 2.24 -8.27 -6.62
CA LEU A 202 3.56 -8.13 -5.99
C LEU A 202 3.70 -9.04 -4.76
N GLY A 203 4.93 -9.44 -4.45
CA GLY A 203 5.23 -10.29 -3.30
C GLY A 203 4.69 -9.73 -1.98
N SER A 204 4.80 -8.42 -1.76
CA SER A 204 4.27 -7.77 -0.56
C SER A 204 2.77 -7.96 -0.36
N GLU A 205 1.98 -8.11 -1.44
CA GLU A 205 0.53 -8.34 -1.35
C GLU A 205 0.17 -9.63 -0.60
N ARG A 206 1.08 -10.58 -0.54
CA ARG A 206 0.91 -11.86 0.17
C ARG A 206 1.45 -11.84 1.60
N HIS A 207 1.98 -10.70 2.09
CA HIS A 207 2.78 -10.64 3.31
C HIS A 207 2.36 -9.54 4.29
N PHE A 208 1.10 -9.13 4.29
CA PHE A 208 0.60 -8.15 5.26
C PHE A 208 0.05 -8.78 6.55
N GLY A 209 0.00 -10.11 6.65
CA GLY A 209 -0.64 -10.81 7.77
C GLY A 209 0.07 -10.65 9.10
N LEU A 210 -0.72 -10.58 10.16
CA LEU A 210 -0.26 -10.79 11.54
C LEU A 210 0.01 -12.28 11.82
N LEU A 211 -0.66 -13.14 11.06
CA LEU A 211 -0.54 -14.60 11.14
C LEU A 211 -0.12 -15.18 9.79
N TYR A 212 0.62 -16.28 9.84
CA TYR A 212 0.82 -17.15 8.69
C TYR A 212 -0.46 -17.93 8.35
N PRO A 213 -0.61 -18.50 7.12
CA PRO A 213 -1.79 -19.28 6.74
C PRO A 213 -2.11 -20.47 7.66
N ASN A 214 -1.11 -20.99 8.37
CA ASN A 214 -1.27 -22.08 9.35
C ASN A 214 -1.74 -21.61 10.73
N GLY A 215 -1.96 -20.29 10.91
CA GLY A 215 -2.40 -19.70 12.17
C GLY A 215 -1.27 -19.34 13.15
N SER A 216 -0.02 -19.66 12.84
CA SER A 216 1.10 -19.21 13.68
C SER A 216 1.34 -17.70 13.53
N ARG A 217 1.83 -17.04 14.58
CA ARG A 217 2.16 -15.61 14.54
C ARG A 217 3.36 -15.33 13.64
N VAL A 218 3.30 -14.24 12.89
CA VAL A 218 4.47 -13.72 12.16
C VAL A 218 5.40 -13.01 13.13
N TYR A 219 4.84 -12.27 14.07
CA TYR A 219 5.51 -11.59 15.18
C TYR A 219 4.52 -11.41 16.33
N ASP A 220 5.04 -11.14 17.52
CA ASP A 220 4.22 -10.85 18.68
C ASP A 220 3.68 -9.42 18.62
N ILE A 221 2.38 -9.24 18.91
CA ILE A 221 1.70 -7.94 18.92
C ILE A 221 0.51 -7.97 19.89
N ASP A 222 0.37 -6.93 20.68
CA ASP A 222 -0.83 -6.66 21.48
C ASP A 222 -1.65 -5.57 20.82
N LEU A 223 -2.86 -5.92 20.34
CA LEU A 223 -3.78 -4.99 19.69
C LEU A 223 -4.52 -4.07 20.68
N SER A 224 -4.45 -4.33 21.99
CA SER A 224 -4.95 -3.41 23.02
C SER A 224 -4.03 -2.19 23.19
N GLY A 225 -2.74 -2.36 22.88
CA GLY A 225 -1.69 -1.38 23.12
C GLY A 225 -1.34 -1.17 24.60
N GLU A 226 -1.80 -2.08 25.47
CA GLU A 226 -1.59 -2.00 26.94
C GLU A 226 -0.30 -2.71 27.37
N THR A 227 0.14 -3.74 26.62
CA THR A 227 1.36 -4.49 26.90
C THR A 227 2.61 -3.63 26.62
N PRO A 228 3.51 -3.47 27.62
CA PRO A 228 4.78 -2.79 27.43
C PRO A 228 5.63 -3.48 26.36
N GLU A 229 6.40 -2.71 25.56
CA GLU A 229 7.29 -3.25 24.53
C GLU A 229 8.29 -4.28 25.06
N SER A 230 8.75 -4.10 26.31
CA SER A 230 9.70 -5.00 26.99
C SER A 230 9.13 -6.38 27.31
N GLU A 231 7.81 -6.53 27.28
CA GLU A 231 7.11 -7.81 27.53
C GLU A 231 6.74 -8.53 26.23
N LEU A 232 6.82 -7.84 25.09
CA LEU A 232 6.62 -8.46 23.76
C LEU A 232 7.89 -9.21 23.36
N GLU A 233 7.72 -10.27 22.57
CA GLU A 233 8.85 -10.99 21.99
C GLU A 233 9.75 -10.04 21.20
N PRO A 234 11.11 -10.19 21.29
CA PRO A 234 12.02 -9.40 20.51
C PRO A 234 11.73 -9.51 19.00
N MET A 235 11.83 -8.39 18.30
CA MET A 235 11.67 -8.37 16.85
C MET A 235 12.87 -9.04 16.17
N PRO A 236 12.65 -9.82 15.10
CA PRO A 236 13.74 -10.30 14.26
C PRO A 236 14.57 -9.14 13.72
N SER A 237 15.84 -9.38 13.41
CA SER A 237 16.66 -8.38 12.73
C SER A 237 16.08 -8.05 11.34
N ALA A 238 16.17 -6.79 10.95
CA ALA A 238 15.83 -6.38 9.59
C ALA A 238 16.83 -6.99 8.60
N VAL A 239 16.33 -7.74 7.62
CA VAL A 239 17.16 -8.32 6.57
C VAL A 239 16.51 -8.01 5.23
N ASP A 240 17.11 -7.06 4.51
CA ASP A 240 16.77 -6.77 3.12
C ASP A 240 17.78 -7.44 2.19
N TYR A 241 17.30 -7.96 1.07
CA TYR A 241 18.18 -8.52 0.05
C TYR A 241 18.88 -7.39 -0.73
N THR A 242 20.20 -7.42 -0.73
CA THR A 242 21.04 -6.40 -1.40
C THR A 242 21.83 -6.95 -2.59
N GLY A 243 21.65 -8.23 -2.92
CA GLY A 243 22.36 -8.91 -4.01
C GLY A 243 21.77 -8.64 -5.39
N LYS A 244 22.31 -9.35 -6.39
CA LYS A 244 21.75 -9.38 -7.73
C LYS A 244 20.54 -10.31 -7.78
N ALA A 245 19.48 -9.86 -8.45
CA ALA A 245 18.27 -10.64 -8.68
C ALA A 245 17.89 -10.61 -10.15
N TRP A 246 17.30 -11.68 -10.61
CA TRP A 246 16.81 -11.87 -11.98
C TRP A 246 15.33 -12.23 -11.97
N CYS A 247 14.65 -11.96 -13.06
CA CYS A 247 13.27 -12.33 -13.30
C CYS A 247 13.23 -13.50 -14.29
N VAL A 248 12.75 -14.63 -13.86
CA VAL A 248 12.74 -15.86 -14.65
C VAL A 248 11.34 -16.46 -14.75
N VAL A 249 11.13 -17.37 -15.70
CA VAL A 249 9.87 -18.09 -15.82
C VAL A 249 9.60 -18.89 -14.54
N ALA A 250 8.37 -18.78 -14.02
CA ALA A 250 7.94 -19.53 -12.84
C ALA A 250 7.84 -21.03 -13.14
N GLU A 251 8.18 -21.86 -12.17
CA GLU A 251 8.05 -23.31 -12.28
C GLU A 251 6.60 -23.70 -12.61
N GLY A 252 6.41 -24.57 -13.59
CA GLY A 252 5.07 -25.02 -14.01
C GLY A 252 4.28 -24.01 -14.84
N ALA A 253 4.86 -22.87 -15.24
CA ALA A 253 4.18 -21.88 -16.06
C ALA A 253 3.77 -22.45 -17.43
N ASN A 254 2.58 -22.08 -17.90
CA ASN A 254 2.07 -22.53 -19.21
C ASN A 254 2.91 -21.95 -20.35
N THR A 255 3.52 -22.82 -21.17
CA THR A 255 4.44 -22.44 -22.25
C THR A 255 3.79 -21.49 -23.27
N THR A 256 2.53 -21.69 -23.64
CA THR A 256 1.84 -20.81 -24.59
C THR A 256 1.67 -19.40 -24.01
N ALA A 257 1.32 -19.30 -22.73
CA ALA A 257 1.22 -18.01 -22.05
C ALA A 257 2.60 -17.35 -21.89
N VAL A 258 3.66 -18.14 -21.64
CA VAL A 258 5.04 -17.64 -21.57
C VAL A 258 5.49 -17.04 -22.92
N VAL A 259 5.14 -17.64 -24.06
CA VAL A 259 5.43 -17.08 -25.40
C VAL A 259 4.76 -15.72 -25.60
N ALA A 260 3.50 -15.57 -25.17
CA ALA A 260 2.80 -14.28 -25.25
C ALA A 260 3.46 -13.23 -24.34
N ALA A 261 3.84 -13.61 -23.11
CA ALA A 261 4.55 -12.73 -22.17
C ALA A 261 5.97 -12.37 -22.67
N LEU A 262 6.69 -13.30 -23.31
CA LEU A 262 7.96 -13.03 -23.97
C LEU A 262 7.80 -11.97 -25.07
N SER A 263 6.78 -12.13 -25.92
CA SER A 263 6.49 -11.16 -26.99
C SER A 263 6.16 -9.78 -26.41
N TYR A 264 5.40 -9.73 -25.30
CA TYR A 264 5.14 -8.49 -24.59
C TYR A 264 6.44 -7.86 -24.06
N ALA A 265 7.27 -8.61 -23.32
CA ALA A 265 8.54 -8.09 -22.77
C ALA A 265 9.45 -7.53 -23.86
N CYS A 266 9.54 -8.23 -25.02
CA CYS A 266 10.32 -7.79 -26.17
C CYS A 266 9.76 -6.54 -26.87
N SER A 267 8.46 -6.29 -26.76
CA SER A 267 7.82 -5.09 -27.34
C SER A 267 8.01 -3.83 -26.49
N GLN A 268 8.50 -3.98 -25.25
CA GLN A 268 8.74 -2.88 -24.32
C GLN A 268 10.21 -2.42 -24.38
N GLY A 269 10.41 -1.11 -24.28
CA GLY A 269 11.75 -0.52 -24.23
C GLY A 269 12.53 -0.59 -25.55
N ASN A 270 13.75 -0.08 -25.52
CA ASN A 270 14.67 -0.13 -26.65
C ASN A 270 15.56 -1.36 -26.51
N GLU A 271 15.56 -2.21 -27.55
CA GLU A 271 16.47 -3.34 -27.69
C GLU A 271 16.42 -4.40 -26.58
N THR A 272 15.31 -4.47 -25.81
CA THR A 272 15.17 -5.42 -24.69
C THR A 272 15.48 -6.86 -25.10
N CYS A 273 15.15 -7.25 -26.33
CA CYS A 273 15.38 -8.61 -26.84
C CYS A 273 16.42 -8.68 -27.95
N TYR A 274 17.22 -7.62 -28.19
CA TYR A 274 18.25 -7.65 -29.20
C TYR A 274 19.32 -8.75 -28.97
N PRO A 275 19.82 -8.97 -27.72
CA PRO A 275 20.84 -10.00 -27.48
C PRO A 275 20.38 -11.44 -27.71
N ILE A 276 19.08 -11.71 -27.73
CA ILE A 276 18.52 -13.04 -27.99
C ILE A 276 18.09 -13.25 -29.46
N GLN A 277 18.44 -12.33 -30.37
CA GLN A 277 18.20 -12.52 -31.80
C GLN A 277 19.23 -13.51 -32.44
N PRO A 278 18.87 -14.15 -33.55
CA PRO A 278 19.80 -15.05 -34.23
C PRO A 278 21.18 -14.42 -34.48
N GLY A 279 22.23 -15.13 -34.07
CA GLY A 279 23.63 -14.67 -34.22
C GLY A 279 24.09 -13.69 -33.12
N LYS A 280 23.30 -13.43 -32.10
CA LYS A 280 23.69 -12.62 -30.94
C LYS A 280 24.13 -13.50 -29.76
N GLU A 281 24.75 -12.85 -28.80
CA GLU A 281 25.46 -13.49 -27.67
C GLU A 281 24.57 -14.33 -26.75
N CYS A 282 23.31 -13.97 -26.58
CA CYS A 282 22.35 -14.68 -25.70
C CYS A 282 21.33 -15.50 -26.51
N PHE A 283 21.54 -15.73 -27.83
CA PHE A 283 20.62 -16.51 -28.63
C PHE A 283 20.60 -18.00 -28.23
N GLN A 284 21.74 -18.54 -27.80
CA GLN A 284 21.83 -19.93 -27.36
C GLN A 284 21.71 -20.02 -25.82
N PRO A 285 20.96 -20.99 -25.30
CA PRO A 285 20.21 -22.02 -26.02
C PRO A 285 18.97 -21.44 -26.72
N ASN A 286 18.75 -21.81 -27.98
CA ASN A 286 17.57 -21.41 -28.75
C ASN A 286 16.33 -22.14 -28.25
N SER A 287 15.80 -21.67 -27.10
CA SER A 287 14.60 -22.24 -26.46
C SER A 287 13.69 -21.13 -25.95
N VAL A 288 12.38 -21.41 -25.90
CA VAL A 288 11.39 -20.47 -25.37
C VAL A 288 11.72 -20.11 -23.92
N LEU A 289 12.13 -21.08 -23.11
CA LEU A 289 12.46 -20.86 -21.70
C LEU A 289 13.69 -19.94 -21.53
N GLY A 290 14.78 -20.22 -22.26
CA GLY A 290 15.99 -19.40 -22.21
C GLY A 290 15.73 -17.97 -22.66
N HIS A 291 15.04 -17.79 -23.78
CA HIS A 291 14.70 -16.47 -24.29
C HIS A 291 13.73 -15.71 -23.36
N ALA A 292 12.76 -16.41 -22.74
CA ALA A 292 11.84 -15.79 -21.79
C ALA A 292 12.55 -15.36 -20.49
N ASN A 293 13.44 -16.18 -19.94
CA ASN A 293 14.25 -15.82 -18.77
C ASN A 293 15.07 -14.55 -19.02
N TYR A 294 15.71 -14.47 -20.19
CA TYR A 294 16.44 -13.29 -20.59
C TYR A 294 15.54 -12.06 -20.71
N ALA A 295 14.46 -12.18 -21.49
CA ALA A 295 13.56 -11.06 -21.79
C ALA A 295 12.85 -10.53 -20.53
N PHE A 296 12.42 -11.41 -19.62
CA PHE A 296 11.81 -11.03 -18.37
C PHE A 296 12.78 -10.30 -17.45
N SER A 297 14.03 -10.80 -17.36
CA SER A 297 15.08 -10.14 -16.58
C SER A 297 15.45 -8.77 -17.19
N ALA A 298 15.59 -8.67 -18.49
CA ALA A 298 15.90 -7.42 -19.19
C ALA A 298 14.77 -6.39 -19.05
N TYR A 299 13.52 -6.81 -19.26
CA TYR A 299 12.34 -5.98 -19.02
C TYR A 299 12.31 -5.46 -17.60
N TRP A 300 12.39 -6.36 -16.60
CA TRP A 300 12.32 -6.00 -15.21
C TRP A 300 13.46 -5.06 -14.78
N ALA A 301 14.69 -5.32 -15.24
CA ALA A 301 15.82 -4.45 -14.96
C ALA A 301 15.61 -3.01 -15.47
N GLN A 302 14.98 -2.85 -16.65
CA GLN A 302 14.69 -1.53 -17.24
C GLN A 302 13.53 -0.82 -16.53
N PHE A 303 12.46 -1.55 -16.22
CA PHE A 303 11.17 -0.95 -15.85
C PHE A 303 10.83 -1.02 -14.36
N ARG A 304 11.53 -1.80 -13.53
CA ARG A 304 11.19 -1.95 -12.08
C ARG A 304 11.11 -0.64 -11.30
N ARG A 305 11.86 0.38 -11.71
CA ARG A 305 11.84 1.71 -11.05
C ARG A 305 10.68 2.61 -11.50
N VAL A 306 9.96 2.22 -12.53
CA VAL A 306 8.82 2.96 -13.10
C VAL A 306 7.55 2.11 -13.12
N GLY A 307 7.46 1.12 -12.22
CA GLY A 307 6.27 0.29 -12.02
C GLY A 307 6.24 -1.03 -12.78
N GLY A 308 7.30 -1.38 -13.52
CA GLY A 308 7.43 -2.71 -14.13
C GLY A 308 7.71 -3.78 -13.08
N THR A 309 6.98 -4.89 -13.11
CA THR A 309 7.08 -5.97 -12.13
C THR A 309 7.56 -7.28 -12.75
N CYS A 310 8.18 -8.14 -11.95
CA CYS A 310 8.51 -9.52 -12.30
C CYS A 310 7.33 -10.47 -12.02
N TYR A 311 6.09 -10.05 -12.31
CA TYR A 311 4.92 -10.87 -12.03
C TYR A 311 4.38 -11.59 -13.28
N PHE A 312 4.27 -10.88 -14.39
CA PHE A 312 3.77 -11.41 -15.68
C PHE A 312 2.53 -12.30 -15.52
N ASN A 313 1.55 -11.86 -14.72
CA ASN A 313 0.34 -12.63 -14.39
C ASN A 313 0.63 -14.02 -13.76
N GLY A 314 1.67 -14.12 -12.94
CA GLY A 314 2.08 -15.37 -12.29
C GLY A 314 2.99 -16.26 -13.15
N LEU A 315 3.38 -15.81 -14.35
CA LEU A 315 4.26 -16.58 -15.25
C LEU A 315 5.74 -16.41 -14.91
N ALA A 316 6.10 -15.46 -14.06
CA ALA A 316 7.50 -15.21 -13.70
C ALA A 316 7.67 -15.11 -12.18
N THR A 317 8.90 -15.35 -11.74
CA THR A 317 9.34 -15.28 -10.35
C THR A 317 10.75 -14.69 -10.26
N GLN A 318 11.09 -14.10 -9.10
CA GLN A 318 12.44 -13.61 -8.88
C GLN A 318 13.37 -14.72 -8.38
N THR A 319 14.63 -14.66 -8.79
CA THR A 319 15.66 -15.57 -8.35
C THR A 319 16.99 -14.84 -8.09
N THR A 320 17.81 -15.39 -7.21
CA THR A 320 19.18 -14.94 -6.94
C THR A 320 20.21 -15.67 -7.78
N LYS A 321 19.78 -16.68 -8.56
CA LYS A 321 20.66 -17.44 -9.47
C LYS A 321 20.59 -16.81 -10.84
N ASP A 322 21.76 -16.59 -11.45
CA ASP A 322 21.88 -16.13 -12.84
C ASP A 322 21.32 -17.23 -13.77
N PRO A 323 20.27 -16.94 -14.57
CA PRO A 323 19.59 -17.93 -15.40
C PRO A 323 20.35 -18.36 -16.64
#